data_3a2c89bcd1e554c92a2cf7020976607c
#
_entry.id   3a2c89bcd1e554c92a2cf7020976607c
#
_cell.length_a   1.000
_cell.length_b   1.000
_cell.length_c   1.000
_cell.angle_alpha   90.00
_cell.angle_beta   90.00
_cell.angle_gamma   90.00
#
_symmetry.space_group_name_H-M   'P 1'
#
loop_
_entity.id
_entity.type
_entity.pdbx_description
1 polymer ?
#
loop_
_entity_poly.entity_id
_entity_poly.type
_entity_poly.pdbx_seq_one_letter_code
_entity_poly.pdbx_strand_id
1 'polypeptide(L)'
;MTEQLDAIDIAILRTLQQDASLTNKELAARVHLSPTPVFERVKRLESQGYIRRYVAVLDAEKLDRGFMAFCYIKLSQLSFENANRFMEAVNHMDEVVECYNISGEYDFLLKIHAASMKAYQSFVLRILGELECIGSLHSSFVMGEVKNTYAIPIG
;
A
#
# COMPACT_ATOMS: atom_id res chain seq x y z
N MET A 1 -1.71 -24.56 13.92
CA MET A 1 -2.33 -25.01 12.65
C MET A 1 -3.24 -23.88 12.20
N THR A 2 -2.93 -23.23 11.09
CA THR A 2 -3.82 -22.24 10.48
C THR A 2 -5.06 -22.99 9.99
N GLU A 3 -6.21 -22.69 10.56
CA GLU A 3 -7.49 -23.23 10.11
C GLU A 3 -7.71 -22.85 8.65
N GLN A 4 -8.00 -23.81 7.80
CA GLN A 4 -8.15 -23.58 6.36
C GLN A 4 -9.40 -22.74 6.13
N LEU A 5 -9.30 -21.68 5.29
CA LEU A 5 -10.45 -20.85 4.92
C LEU A 5 -11.52 -21.70 4.21
N ASP A 6 -12.76 -21.59 4.66
CA ASP A 6 -13.89 -22.19 3.95
C ASP A 6 -14.46 -21.24 2.86
N ALA A 7 -15.39 -21.73 2.07
CA ALA A 7 -16.00 -20.96 0.98
C ALA A 7 -16.70 -19.66 1.48
N ILE A 8 -17.22 -19.69 2.71
CA ILE A 8 -17.89 -18.52 3.33
C ILE A 8 -16.84 -17.48 3.76
N ASP A 9 -15.74 -17.91 4.34
CA ASP A 9 -14.63 -17.01 4.71
C ASP A 9 -14.09 -16.30 3.47
N ILE A 10 -13.91 -17.05 2.37
CA ILE A 10 -13.49 -16.48 1.08
C ILE A 10 -14.53 -15.48 0.55
N ALA A 11 -15.83 -15.78 0.65
CA ALA A 11 -16.91 -14.87 0.24
C ALA A 11 -16.91 -13.58 1.08
N ILE A 12 -16.72 -13.69 2.40
CA ILE A 12 -16.58 -12.53 3.32
C ILE A 12 -15.38 -11.67 2.90
N LEU A 13 -14.20 -12.28 2.73
CA LEU A 13 -12.99 -11.55 2.34
C LEU A 13 -13.13 -10.87 0.97
N ARG A 14 -13.72 -11.57 -0.03
CA ARG A 14 -13.99 -10.98 -1.35
C ARG A 14 -14.93 -9.79 -1.27
N THR A 15 -15.97 -9.86 -0.45
CA THR A 15 -16.92 -8.77 -0.25
C THR A 15 -16.25 -7.56 0.41
N LEU A 16 -15.50 -7.79 1.49
CA LEU A 16 -14.82 -6.72 2.23
C LEU A 16 -13.69 -6.05 1.44
N GLN A 17 -13.04 -6.77 0.52
CA GLN A 17 -12.06 -6.15 -0.40
C GLN A 17 -12.69 -5.13 -1.35
N GLN A 18 -13.98 -5.31 -1.67
CA GLN A 18 -14.70 -4.41 -2.57
C GLN A 18 -15.33 -3.25 -1.81
N ASP A 19 -15.89 -3.54 -0.65
CA ASP A 19 -16.58 -2.56 0.19
C ASP A 19 -16.46 -2.94 1.68
N ALA A 20 -15.55 -2.29 2.37
CA ALA A 20 -15.32 -2.48 3.80
C ALA A 20 -16.22 -1.60 4.69
N SER A 21 -17.08 -0.74 4.10
CA SER A 21 -18.00 0.13 4.83
C SER A 21 -19.29 -0.56 5.26
N LEU A 22 -19.51 -1.80 4.80
CA LEU A 22 -20.69 -2.59 5.07
C LEU A 22 -20.86 -2.86 6.57
N THR A 23 -22.08 -2.71 7.04
CA THR A 23 -22.47 -3.21 8.36
C THR A 23 -22.47 -4.74 8.38
N ASN A 24 -22.35 -5.34 9.58
CA ASN A 24 -22.44 -6.80 9.72
C ASN A 24 -23.74 -7.38 9.15
N LYS A 25 -24.85 -6.64 9.20
CA LYS A 25 -26.14 -7.05 8.63
C LYS A 25 -26.09 -7.08 7.09
N GLU A 26 -25.51 -6.07 6.48
CA GLU A 26 -25.36 -6.00 5.03
C GLU A 26 -24.39 -7.04 4.51
N LEU A 27 -23.25 -7.23 5.20
CA LEU A 27 -22.28 -8.27 4.88
C LEU A 27 -22.93 -9.67 4.96
N ALA A 28 -23.69 -9.92 6.04
CA ALA A 28 -24.41 -11.17 6.24
C ALA A 28 -25.42 -11.45 5.12
N ALA A 29 -26.15 -10.43 4.69
CA ALA A 29 -27.07 -10.57 3.55
C ALA A 29 -26.34 -10.95 2.25
N ARG A 30 -25.15 -10.35 1.99
CA ARG A 30 -24.37 -10.66 0.79
C ARG A 30 -23.79 -12.08 0.76
N VAL A 31 -23.48 -12.63 1.94
CA VAL A 31 -22.94 -14.01 2.05
C VAL A 31 -24.03 -15.03 2.43
N HIS A 32 -25.30 -14.64 2.41
CA HIS A 32 -26.48 -15.48 2.68
C HIS A 32 -26.45 -16.18 4.05
N LEU A 33 -26.02 -15.46 5.09
CA LEU A 33 -26.00 -15.93 6.47
C LEU A 33 -26.71 -14.96 7.42
N SER A 34 -26.93 -15.41 8.66
CA SER A 34 -27.34 -14.51 9.75
C SER A 34 -26.17 -13.66 10.27
N PRO A 35 -26.44 -12.47 10.86
CA PRO A 35 -25.39 -11.53 11.29
C PRO A 35 -24.40 -12.10 12.32
N THR A 36 -24.86 -12.89 13.29
CA THR A 36 -24.03 -13.39 14.38
C THR A 36 -22.86 -14.26 13.89
N PRO A 37 -23.08 -15.35 13.10
CA PRO A 37 -21.97 -16.16 12.60
C PRO A 37 -21.04 -15.37 11.66
N VAL A 38 -21.55 -14.36 10.93
CA VAL A 38 -20.70 -13.52 10.09
C VAL A 38 -19.79 -12.64 10.95
N PHE A 39 -20.33 -12.04 12.01
CA PHE A 39 -19.54 -11.25 12.95
C PHE A 39 -18.41 -12.10 13.58
N GLU A 40 -18.71 -13.31 14.03
CA GLU A 40 -17.72 -14.21 14.62
C GLU A 40 -16.61 -14.58 13.63
N ARG A 41 -16.99 -14.85 12.36
CA ARG A 41 -16.02 -15.13 11.28
C ARG A 41 -15.13 -13.94 10.99
N VAL A 42 -15.69 -12.74 10.87
CA VAL A 42 -14.91 -11.52 10.65
C VAL A 42 -13.91 -11.32 11.79
N LYS A 43 -14.34 -11.46 13.05
CA LYS A 43 -13.44 -11.36 14.22
C LYS A 43 -12.33 -12.40 14.19
N ARG A 44 -12.62 -13.62 13.78
CA ARG A 44 -11.61 -14.66 13.59
C ARG A 44 -10.62 -14.28 12.49
N LEU A 45 -11.11 -13.82 11.33
CA LEU A 45 -10.27 -13.42 10.19
C LEU A 45 -9.36 -12.22 10.54
N GLU A 46 -9.87 -11.28 11.34
CA GLU A 46 -9.08 -10.18 11.90
C GLU A 46 -7.99 -10.72 12.85
N SER A 47 -8.36 -11.56 13.83
CA SER A 47 -7.44 -12.09 14.83
C SER A 47 -6.36 -13.01 14.24
N GLN A 48 -6.67 -13.70 13.17
CA GLN A 48 -5.73 -14.54 12.42
C GLN A 48 -4.88 -13.76 11.39
N GLY A 49 -5.13 -12.45 11.24
CA GLY A 49 -4.36 -11.56 10.37
C GLY A 49 -4.69 -11.65 8.88
N TYR A 50 -5.76 -12.34 8.48
CA TYR A 50 -6.25 -12.30 7.10
C TYR A 50 -6.75 -10.90 6.74
N ILE A 51 -7.39 -10.21 7.68
CA ILE A 51 -7.74 -8.79 7.57
C ILE A 51 -6.75 -8.01 8.43
N ARG A 52 -5.86 -7.27 7.79
CA ARG A 52 -4.80 -6.52 8.48
C ARG A 52 -5.30 -5.19 9.03
N ARG A 53 -6.15 -4.48 8.27
CA ARG A 53 -6.72 -3.17 8.62
C ARG A 53 -7.81 -2.78 7.65
N TYR A 54 -8.61 -1.80 8.05
CA TYR A 54 -9.58 -1.09 7.21
C TYR A 54 -9.06 0.31 6.94
N VAL A 55 -9.15 0.77 5.69
CA VAL A 55 -8.69 2.11 5.29
C VAL A 55 -9.71 2.77 4.36
N ALA A 56 -9.83 4.09 4.45
CA ALA A 56 -10.51 4.87 3.43
C ALA A 56 -9.55 5.14 2.28
N VAL A 57 -9.98 4.92 1.05
CA VAL A 57 -9.25 5.34 -0.15
C VAL A 57 -9.70 6.76 -0.48
N LEU A 58 -8.75 7.70 -0.47
CA LEU A 58 -9.02 9.10 -0.68
C LEU A 58 -8.75 9.49 -2.14
N ASP A 59 -9.48 10.50 -2.62
CA ASP A 59 -9.24 11.11 -3.91
C ASP A 59 -8.05 12.09 -3.80
N ALA A 60 -6.90 11.69 -4.33
CA ALA A 60 -5.68 12.46 -4.23
C ALA A 60 -5.75 13.79 -4.99
N GLU A 61 -6.50 13.87 -6.10
CA GLU A 61 -6.69 15.11 -6.86
C GLU A 61 -7.42 16.16 -6.04
N LYS A 62 -8.48 15.75 -5.31
CA LYS A 62 -9.25 16.65 -4.45
C LYS A 62 -8.47 17.14 -3.22
N LEU A 63 -7.38 16.48 -2.91
CA LEU A 63 -6.50 16.83 -1.79
C LEU A 63 -5.21 17.53 -2.22
N ASP A 64 -5.13 17.98 -3.49
CA ASP A 64 -3.94 18.58 -4.06
C ASP A 64 -2.68 17.67 -3.92
N ARG A 65 -2.86 16.36 -4.13
CA ARG A 65 -1.82 15.33 -4.09
C ARG A 65 -1.88 14.39 -5.31
N GLY A 66 -2.49 14.86 -6.40
CA GLY A 66 -2.71 14.06 -7.63
C GLY A 66 -1.43 13.80 -8.43
N PHE A 67 -0.37 14.59 -8.25
CA PHE A 67 0.88 14.30 -8.93
C PHE A 67 1.52 13.05 -8.35
N MET A 68 1.63 12.00 -9.16
CA MET A 68 2.17 10.71 -8.76
C MET A 68 3.42 10.34 -9.56
N ALA A 69 4.44 9.85 -8.86
CA ALA A 69 5.67 9.37 -9.45
C ALA A 69 6.11 8.04 -8.83
N PHE A 70 6.75 7.20 -9.64
CA PHE A 70 7.55 6.09 -9.17
C PHE A 70 9.01 6.50 -9.18
N CYS A 71 9.70 6.31 -8.05
CA CYS A 71 11.11 6.63 -7.93
C CYS A 71 11.89 5.34 -7.63
N TYR A 72 12.77 4.98 -8.54
CA TYR A 72 13.67 3.84 -8.41
C TYR A 72 14.95 4.31 -7.75
N ILE A 73 15.35 3.63 -6.70
CA ILE A 73 16.51 3.98 -5.88
C ILE A 73 17.59 2.91 -6.03
N LYS A 74 18.80 3.37 -6.31
CA LYS A 74 20.01 2.56 -6.24
C LYS A 74 20.80 3.03 -5.03
N LEU A 75 21.15 2.13 -4.12
CA LEU A 75 22.01 2.47 -3.00
C LEU A 75 23.45 2.78 -3.46
N SER A 76 24.14 3.67 -2.78
CA SER A 76 25.55 3.98 -3.05
C SER A 76 26.44 2.75 -2.86
N GLN A 77 26.10 1.90 -1.91
CA GLN A 77 26.66 0.59 -1.68
C GLN A 77 25.56 -0.34 -1.15
N LEU A 78 25.41 -1.51 -1.78
CA LEU A 78 24.47 -2.52 -1.30
C LEU A 78 25.03 -3.17 -0.02
N SER A 79 24.60 -2.66 1.12
CA SER A 79 24.94 -3.16 2.44
C SER A 79 23.71 -3.15 3.35
N PHE A 80 23.72 -4.00 4.37
CA PHE A 80 22.65 -4.05 5.36
C PHE A 80 22.47 -2.71 6.09
N GLU A 81 23.59 -2.02 6.39
CA GLU A 81 23.59 -0.71 7.03
C GLU A 81 22.91 0.36 6.15
N ASN A 82 23.31 0.48 4.89
CA ASN A 82 22.72 1.45 3.97
C ASN A 82 21.24 1.16 3.70
N ALA A 83 20.86 -0.12 3.56
CA ALA A 83 19.47 -0.51 3.38
C ALA A 83 18.61 -0.13 4.60
N ASN A 84 19.08 -0.40 5.83
CA ASN A 84 18.35 -0.02 7.04
C ASN A 84 18.24 1.49 7.20
N ARG A 85 19.32 2.23 6.97
CA ARG A 85 19.33 3.70 7.01
C ARG A 85 18.31 4.28 6.02
N PHE A 86 18.27 3.74 4.81
CA PHE A 86 17.30 4.16 3.80
C PHE A 86 15.85 3.85 4.22
N MET A 87 15.57 2.61 4.65
CA MET A 87 14.22 2.20 5.09
C MET A 87 13.73 3.03 6.29
N GLU A 88 14.61 3.31 7.25
CA GLU A 88 14.27 4.16 8.40
C GLU A 88 13.94 5.59 7.96
N ALA A 89 14.74 6.17 7.07
CA ALA A 89 14.48 7.51 6.55
C ALA A 89 13.13 7.57 5.80
N VAL A 90 12.86 6.61 4.91
CA VAL A 90 11.62 6.56 4.11
C VAL A 90 10.37 6.43 4.97
N ASN A 91 10.43 5.71 6.10
CA ASN A 91 9.29 5.57 7.01
C ASN A 91 8.82 6.90 7.65
N HIS A 92 9.64 7.95 7.57
CA HIS A 92 9.33 9.29 8.08
C HIS A 92 8.99 10.30 6.97
N MET A 93 8.83 9.86 5.73
CA MET A 93 8.52 10.70 4.57
C MET A 93 7.04 10.56 4.21
N ASP A 94 6.25 11.59 4.47
CA ASP A 94 4.80 11.60 4.21
C ASP A 94 4.46 11.52 2.71
N GLU A 95 5.35 12.02 1.84
CA GLU A 95 5.18 11.95 0.38
C GLU A 95 5.31 10.53 -0.16
N VAL A 96 6.04 9.65 0.54
CA VAL A 96 6.24 8.25 0.14
C VAL A 96 5.11 7.40 0.71
N VAL A 97 4.19 7.00 -0.14
CA VAL A 97 3.02 6.21 0.26
C VAL A 97 3.26 4.70 0.18
N GLU A 98 4.21 4.27 -0.65
CA GLU A 98 4.63 2.87 -0.77
C GLU A 98 6.14 2.79 -0.99
N CYS A 99 6.79 1.81 -0.36
CA CYS A 99 8.21 1.50 -0.55
C CYS A 99 8.38 -0.01 -0.64
N TYR A 100 9.05 -0.46 -1.69
CA TYR A 100 9.33 -1.88 -1.94
C TYR A 100 10.84 -2.09 -2.13
N ASN A 101 11.39 -3.10 -1.47
CA ASN A 101 12.69 -3.62 -1.86
C ASN A 101 12.47 -4.51 -3.09
N ILE A 102 13.19 -4.25 -4.16
CA ILE A 102 13.02 -4.93 -5.45
C ILE A 102 14.32 -5.60 -5.89
N SER A 103 14.20 -6.56 -6.77
CA SER A 103 15.37 -7.20 -7.44
C SER A 103 15.60 -6.56 -8.80
N GLY A 104 16.86 -6.59 -9.27
CA GLY A 104 17.25 -6.10 -10.59
C GLY A 104 18.25 -4.95 -10.50
N GLU A 105 18.12 -3.98 -11.38
CA GLU A 105 19.03 -2.84 -11.48
C GLU A 105 18.97 -1.90 -10.27
N TYR A 106 17.79 -1.70 -9.71
CA TYR A 106 17.54 -0.84 -8.54
C TYR A 106 17.23 -1.67 -7.30
N ASP A 107 17.47 -1.10 -6.14
CA ASP A 107 17.31 -1.76 -4.85
C ASP A 107 15.95 -1.48 -4.22
N PHE A 108 15.38 -0.29 -4.45
CA PHE A 108 14.05 0.09 -3.94
C PHE A 108 13.21 0.81 -4.99
N LEU A 109 11.90 0.64 -4.85
CA LEU A 109 10.87 1.35 -5.61
C LEU A 109 9.98 2.11 -4.63
N LEU A 110 9.86 3.42 -4.84
CA LEU A 110 8.97 4.30 -4.09
C LEU A 110 7.78 4.70 -4.96
N LYS A 111 6.59 4.74 -4.37
CA LYS A 111 5.44 5.46 -4.91
C LYS A 111 5.28 6.76 -4.13
N ILE A 112 5.29 7.88 -4.83
CA ILE A 112 5.32 9.21 -4.24
C ILE A 112 4.12 9.99 -4.73
N HIS A 113 3.41 10.66 -3.81
CA HIS A 113 2.39 11.64 -4.10
C HIS A 113 2.88 13.05 -3.75
N ALA A 114 2.66 14.00 -4.65
CA ALA A 114 3.03 15.38 -4.46
C ALA A 114 1.93 16.32 -4.99
N ALA A 115 1.99 17.60 -4.62
CA ALA A 115 1.06 18.60 -5.10
C ALA A 115 1.32 18.98 -6.58
N SER A 116 2.56 18.84 -7.04
CA SER A 116 2.96 19.20 -8.41
C SER A 116 4.34 18.63 -8.75
N MET A 117 4.72 18.70 -10.02
CA MET A 117 6.09 18.43 -10.50
C MET A 117 7.14 19.24 -9.71
N LYS A 118 6.87 20.52 -9.44
CA LYS A 118 7.78 21.38 -8.69
C LYS A 118 7.95 20.92 -7.24
N ALA A 119 6.86 20.50 -6.60
CA ALA A 119 6.91 19.94 -5.25
C ALA A 119 7.71 18.63 -5.23
N TYR A 120 7.49 17.74 -6.20
CA TYR A 120 8.24 16.51 -6.37
C TYR A 120 9.75 16.79 -6.56
N GLN A 121 10.13 17.71 -7.45
CA GLN A 121 11.53 18.10 -7.64
C GLN A 121 12.15 18.61 -6.35
N SER A 122 11.42 19.43 -5.59
CA SER A 122 11.90 19.92 -4.29
C SER A 122 12.11 18.78 -3.30
N PHE A 123 11.19 17.83 -3.24
CA PHE A 123 11.32 16.63 -2.41
C PHE A 123 12.55 15.80 -2.79
N VAL A 124 12.73 15.53 -4.09
CA VAL A 124 13.90 14.75 -4.56
C VAL A 124 15.21 15.44 -4.20
N LEU A 125 15.32 16.74 -4.46
CA LEU A 125 16.58 17.46 -4.25
C LEU A 125 16.91 17.72 -2.78
N ARG A 126 15.88 18.00 -1.94
CA ARG A 126 16.10 18.45 -0.56
C ARG A 126 15.95 17.32 0.48
N ILE A 127 15.31 16.23 0.12
CA ILE A 127 15.05 15.13 1.05
C ILE A 127 15.77 13.87 0.58
N LEU A 128 15.45 13.33 -0.60
CA LEU A 128 16.13 12.13 -1.09
C LEU A 128 17.59 12.39 -1.42
N GLY A 129 17.92 13.55 -1.99
CA GLY A 129 19.28 13.92 -2.37
C GLY A 129 20.23 14.14 -1.19
N GLU A 130 19.71 14.38 0.02
CA GLU A 130 20.50 14.51 1.26
C GLU A 130 20.86 13.14 1.88
N LEU A 131 20.28 12.05 1.39
CA LEU A 131 20.56 10.71 1.90
C LEU A 131 21.83 10.14 1.28
N GLU A 132 22.93 10.14 2.02
CA GLU A 132 24.25 9.63 1.60
C GLU A 132 24.23 8.14 1.17
N CYS A 133 23.23 7.38 1.66
CA CYS A 133 23.06 5.99 1.26
C CYS A 133 22.50 5.81 -0.16
N ILE A 134 22.01 6.88 -0.81
CA ILE A 134 21.53 6.84 -2.20
C ILE A 134 22.69 7.12 -3.15
N GLY A 135 22.96 6.22 -4.10
CA GLY A 135 23.94 6.38 -5.15
C GLY A 135 23.35 7.02 -6.41
N SER A 136 22.15 6.60 -6.79
CA SER A 136 21.40 7.18 -7.91
C SER A 136 19.91 6.94 -7.76
N LEU A 137 19.11 7.74 -8.47
CA LEU A 137 17.68 7.59 -8.55
C LEU A 137 17.18 7.82 -9.99
N HIS A 138 16.07 7.16 -10.32
CA HIS A 138 15.37 7.34 -11.58
C HIS A 138 13.89 7.56 -11.30
N SER A 139 13.30 8.59 -11.91
CA SER A 139 11.90 8.96 -11.71
C SER A 139 11.07 8.65 -12.96
N SER A 140 9.93 8.00 -12.77
CA SER A 140 8.92 7.80 -13.79
C SER A 140 7.62 8.47 -13.35
N PHE A 141 7.09 9.37 -14.18
CA PHE A 141 5.87 10.09 -13.87
C PHE A 141 4.65 9.36 -14.41
N VAL A 142 3.61 9.24 -13.58
CA VAL A 142 2.37 8.61 -14.00
C VAL A 142 1.58 9.56 -14.86
N MET A 143 1.30 9.15 -16.10
CA MET A 143 0.51 9.91 -17.06
C MET A 143 -0.99 9.70 -16.91
N GLY A 144 -1.39 8.59 -16.30
CA GLY A 144 -2.79 8.27 -16.03
C GLY A 144 -2.90 6.94 -15.30
N GLU A 145 -3.88 6.82 -14.43
CA GLU A 145 -4.17 5.59 -13.70
C GLU A 145 -5.15 4.73 -14.51
N VAL A 146 -4.72 3.55 -14.93
CA VAL A 146 -5.56 2.62 -15.71
C VAL A 146 -6.33 1.68 -14.80
N LYS A 147 -5.71 1.26 -13.70
CA LYS A 147 -6.31 0.38 -12.69
C LYS A 147 -5.64 0.60 -11.35
N ASN A 148 -6.46 0.85 -10.33
CA ASN A 148 -6.01 0.93 -8.94
C ASN A 148 -7.00 0.14 -8.08
N THR A 149 -6.54 -0.96 -7.48
CA THR A 149 -7.33 -1.76 -6.56
C THR A 149 -6.43 -2.40 -5.52
N TYR A 150 -6.89 -2.43 -4.30
CA TYR A 150 -6.23 -3.15 -3.20
C TYR A 150 -6.70 -4.60 -3.09
N ALA A 151 -7.64 -5.02 -3.93
CA ALA A 151 -8.15 -6.38 -3.95
C ALA A 151 -7.09 -7.34 -4.52
N ILE A 152 -6.74 -8.36 -3.74
CA ILE A 152 -5.90 -9.48 -4.18
C ILE A 152 -6.78 -10.64 -4.66
N PRO A 153 -6.36 -11.43 -5.67
CA PRO A 153 -7.09 -12.61 -6.08
C PRO A 153 -7.01 -13.66 -4.97
N ILE A 154 -8.18 -14.12 -4.52
CA ILE A 154 -8.33 -15.22 -3.56
C ILE A 154 -9.21 -16.31 -4.18
N GLY A 155 -8.68 -17.53 -4.13
CA GLY A 155 -9.29 -18.72 -4.76
C GLY A 155 -10.44 -19.29 -3.98
#